data_e00a41e361479e201b22e6b267cfad7d
#
_entry.id   e00a41e361479e201b22e6b267cfad7d
#
_cell.length_a   1.000
_cell.length_b   1.000
_cell.length_c   1.000
_cell.angle_alpha   90.00
_cell.angle_beta   90.00
_cell.angle_gamma   90.00
#
_symmetry.space_group_name_H-M   'P 1'
#
loop_
_entity.id
_entity.type
_entity.pdbx_description
1 polymer ?
#
loop_
_entity_poly.entity_id
_entity_poly.type
_entity_poly.pdbx_seq_one_letter_code
_entity_poly.pdbx_strand_id
1 'polypeptide(L)'
;VDILSFERIKTVHARTGKSVITIPIHSEAKAIISKYINKSGFLDLGYSYTYSNLQKYINLCMRELKEHLGIKQTLCFYSARKTFAQFASELGIPDGVIDYCLGHSDKNRGIIRYYTKASRNSHKQGDRLY
;
A
#
# COMPACT_ATOMS: atom_id res chain seq x y z
N VAL A 1 9.05 0.53 -20.53
CA VAL A 1 8.78 0.38 -19.09
C VAL A 1 7.28 0.13 -18.93
N ASP A 2 6.93 -0.99 -18.29
CA ASP A 2 5.53 -1.29 -18.00
C ASP A 2 5.03 -0.35 -16.90
N ILE A 3 3.83 0.16 -17.09
CA ILE A 3 3.24 1.20 -16.24
C ILE A 3 1.88 0.73 -15.73
N LEU A 4 1.65 0.84 -14.43
CA LEU A 4 0.35 0.70 -13.82
C LEU A 4 -0.27 2.09 -13.63
N SER A 5 -1.46 2.31 -14.20
CA SER A 5 -2.22 3.55 -14.02
C SER A 5 -3.57 3.24 -13.40
N PHE A 6 -3.94 3.97 -12.36
CA PHE A 6 -5.22 3.78 -11.69
C PHE A 6 -5.74 5.06 -11.03
N GLU A 7 -7.04 5.11 -10.82
CA GLU A 7 -7.72 6.18 -10.08
C GLU A 7 -8.21 5.65 -8.72
N ARG A 8 -8.01 6.44 -7.65
CA ARG A 8 -8.56 6.10 -6.34
C ARG A 8 -10.02 6.52 -6.25
N ILE A 9 -10.91 5.56 -5.99
CA ILE A 9 -12.35 5.80 -5.82
C ILE A 9 -12.63 6.88 -4.75
N LYS A 10 -11.89 6.89 -3.63
CA LYS A 10 -12.08 7.86 -2.54
C LYS A 10 -11.68 9.30 -2.89
N THR A 11 -10.90 9.51 -3.92
CA THR A 11 -10.39 10.84 -4.30
C THR A 11 -10.95 11.37 -5.59
N VAL A 12 -11.68 10.55 -6.35
CA VAL A 12 -12.32 10.94 -7.62
C VAL A 12 -13.26 12.14 -7.43
N HIS A 13 -13.99 12.19 -6.32
CA HIS A 13 -14.92 13.29 -6.01
C HIS A 13 -14.28 14.50 -5.31
N ALA A 14 -13.03 14.40 -4.88
CA ALA A 14 -12.35 15.45 -4.10
C ALA A 14 -11.43 16.34 -4.92
N ARG A 15 -11.20 16.02 -6.20
CA ARG A 15 -10.32 16.76 -7.10
C ARG A 15 -11.08 17.25 -8.32
N THR A 16 -10.92 18.53 -8.62
CA THR A 16 -11.27 19.14 -9.91
C THR A 16 -10.24 18.76 -10.98
N GLY A 17 -10.09 17.48 -11.29
CA GLY A 17 -9.14 16.98 -12.28
C GLY A 17 -8.88 15.48 -12.13
N LYS A 18 -8.48 14.83 -13.22
CA LYS A 18 -8.15 13.39 -13.23
C LYS A 18 -6.97 13.11 -12.27
N SER A 19 -7.23 12.42 -11.17
CA SER A 19 -6.21 12.00 -10.21
C SER A 19 -5.70 10.60 -10.56
N VAL A 20 -5.16 10.44 -11.76
CA VAL A 20 -4.52 9.19 -12.19
C VAL A 20 -3.16 9.09 -11.50
N ILE A 21 -2.95 7.99 -10.80
CA ILE A 21 -1.66 7.62 -10.24
C ILE A 21 -0.99 6.68 -11.24
N THR A 22 0.24 7.00 -11.59
CA THR A 22 1.02 6.24 -12.56
C THR A 22 2.32 5.79 -11.89
N ILE A 23 2.53 4.48 -11.83
CA ILE A 23 3.72 3.87 -11.24
C ILE A 23 4.37 2.90 -12.23
N PRO A 24 5.72 2.90 -12.34
CA PRO A 24 6.42 1.87 -13.08
C PRO A 24 6.27 0.52 -12.37
N ILE A 25 6.11 -0.55 -13.15
CA ILE A 25 5.94 -1.90 -12.63
C ILE A 25 7.28 -2.61 -12.62
N HIS A 26 7.71 -3.07 -11.46
CA HIS A 26 8.88 -3.95 -11.33
C HIS A 26 8.63 -5.31 -11.99
N SER A 27 9.70 -5.97 -12.49
CA SER A 27 9.61 -7.25 -13.22
C SER A 27 8.89 -8.35 -12.42
N GLU A 28 9.13 -8.45 -11.12
CA GLU A 28 8.45 -9.41 -10.24
C GLU A 28 6.95 -9.14 -10.14
N ALA A 29 6.56 -7.88 -9.96
CA ALA A 29 5.16 -7.48 -9.94
C ALA A 29 4.48 -7.74 -11.30
N LYS A 30 5.19 -7.49 -12.42
CA LYS A 30 4.72 -7.82 -13.76
C LYS A 30 4.42 -9.32 -13.92
N ALA A 31 5.30 -10.18 -13.43
CA ALA A 31 5.12 -11.62 -13.47
C ALA A 31 3.86 -12.08 -12.72
N ILE A 32 3.54 -11.43 -11.59
CA ILE A 32 2.31 -11.68 -10.82
C ILE A 32 1.09 -11.15 -11.57
N ILE A 33 1.13 -9.89 -12.02
CA ILE A 33 0.02 -9.24 -12.73
C ILE A 33 -0.36 -10.03 -13.99
N SER A 34 0.63 -10.51 -14.75
CA SER A 34 0.40 -11.28 -15.98
C SER A 34 -0.42 -12.55 -15.78
N LYS A 35 -0.44 -13.11 -14.56
CA LYS A 35 -1.26 -14.28 -14.24
C LYS A 35 -2.74 -13.96 -14.05
N TYR A 36 -3.06 -12.71 -13.72
CA TYR A 36 -4.39 -12.28 -13.31
C TYR A 36 -4.98 -11.19 -14.20
N ILE A 37 -4.27 -10.75 -15.24
CA ILE A 37 -4.80 -9.77 -16.19
C ILE A 37 -5.73 -10.45 -17.18
N ASN A 38 -6.93 -9.90 -17.34
CA ASN A 38 -7.89 -10.38 -18.34
C ASN A 38 -7.67 -9.71 -19.72
N LYS A 39 -8.42 -10.15 -20.72
CA LYS A 39 -8.34 -9.63 -22.11
C LYS A 39 -8.65 -8.13 -22.22
N SER A 40 -9.36 -7.57 -21.25
CA SER A 40 -9.71 -6.13 -21.18
C SER A 40 -8.68 -5.29 -20.45
N GLY A 41 -7.56 -5.89 -20.00
CA GLY A 41 -6.49 -5.19 -19.27
C GLY A 41 -6.76 -4.94 -17.79
N PHE A 42 -7.80 -5.54 -17.20
CA PHE A 42 -8.10 -5.45 -15.78
C PHE A 42 -7.61 -6.68 -15.02
N LEU A 43 -7.27 -6.50 -13.73
CA LEU A 43 -6.97 -7.62 -12.86
C LEU A 43 -8.25 -8.40 -12.55
N ASP A 44 -8.21 -9.70 -12.82
CA ASP A 44 -9.27 -10.65 -12.52
C ASP A 44 -8.71 -11.75 -11.63
N LEU A 45 -9.09 -11.72 -10.36
CA LEU A 45 -8.66 -12.71 -9.37
C LEU A 45 -9.61 -13.91 -9.30
N GLY A 46 -10.58 -14.00 -10.21
CA GLY A 46 -11.55 -15.09 -10.26
C GLY A 46 -12.59 -15.08 -9.13
N TYR A 47 -12.77 -13.96 -8.44
CA TYR A 47 -13.78 -13.82 -7.38
C TYR A 47 -15.00 -13.06 -7.86
N SER A 48 -16.19 -13.61 -7.59
CA SER A 48 -17.48 -12.98 -7.87
C SER A 48 -17.96 -12.05 -6.75
N TYR A 49 -17.11 -11.70 -5.83
CA TYR A 49 -17.50 -10.93 -4.65
C TYR A 49 -17.46 -9.42 -4.89
N THR A 50 -18.30 -8.70 -4.17
CA THR A 50 -18.14 -7.24 -4.05
C THR A 50 -16.79 -6.92 -3.40
N TYR A 51 -16.25 -5.73 -3.68
CA TYR A 51 -14.97 -5.28 -3.07
C TYR A 51 -14.99 -5.39 -1.53
N SER A 52 -16.09 -5.02 -0.90
CA SER A 52 -16.24 -5.11 0.56
C SER A 52 -16.13 -6.55 1.07
N ASN A 53 -16.75 -7.50 0.38
CA ASN A 53 -16.72 -8.92 0.77
C ASN A 53 -15.33 -9.51 0.52
N LEU A 54 -14.68 -9.17 -0.59
CA LEU A 54 -13.29 -9.57 -0.86
C LEU A 54 -12.36 -9.07 0.25
N GLN A 55 -12.48 -7.81 0.66
CA GLN A 55 -11.67 -7.25 1.73
C GLN A 55 -11.88 -7.97 3.07
N LYS A 56 -13.12 -8.30 3.41
CA LYS A 56 -13.44 -9.08 4.62
C LYS A 56 -12.81 -10.47 4.57
N TYR A 57 -12.91 -11.14 3.44
CA TYR A 57 -12.32 -12.46 3.24
C TYR A 57 -10.79 -12.43 3.37
N ILE A 58 -10.13 -11.48 2.72
CA ILE A 58 -8.66 -11.31 2.83
C ILE A 58 -8.27 -11.07 4.30
N ASN A 59 -9.00 -10.21 5.02
CA ASN A 59 -8.69 -9.94 6.42
C ASN A 59 -8.91 -11.17 7.32
N LEU A 60 -9.87 -12.03 7.00
CA LEU A 60 -10.05 -13.32 7.67
C LEU A 60 -8.83 -14.21 7.48
N CYS A 61 -8.40 -14.40 6.23
CA CYS A 61 -7.21 -15.19 5.91
C CYS A 61 -5.94 -14.61 6.58
N MET A 62 -5.80 -13.29 6.64
CA MET A 62 -4.68 -12.64 7.33
C MET A 62 -4.68 -12.90 8.84
N ARG A 63 -5.86 -12.97 9.45
CA ARG A 63 -5.98 -13.32 10.87
C ARG A 63 -5.59 -14.77 11.13
N GLU A 64 -6.07 -15.69 10.32
CA GLU A 64 -5.69 -17.11 10.42
C GLU A 64 -4.19 -17.31 10.22
N LEU A 65 -3.61 -16.65 9.21
CA LEU A 65 -2.17 -16.67 8.96
C LEU A 65 -1.38 -16.12 10.16
N LYS A 66 -1.83 -15.02 10.75
CA LYS A 66 -1.24 -14.43 11.94
C LYS A 66 -1.19 -15.43 13.12
N GLU A 67 -2.30 -16.10 13.37
CA GLU A 67 -2.42 -17.10 14.45
C GLU A 67 -1.49 -18.29 14.18
N HIS A 68 -1.49 -18.79 12.95
CA HIS A 68 -0.64 -19.92 12.55
C HIS A 68 0.85 -19.61 12.68
N LEU A 69 1.27 -18.41 12.36
CA LEU A 69 2.67 -17.96 12.43
C LEU A 69 3.07 -17.38 13.79
N GLY A 70 2.17 -17.30 14.76
CA GLY A 70 2.44 -16.73 16.09
C GLY A 70 2.78 -15.23 16.06
N ILE A 71 2.32 -14.49 15.05
CA ILE A 71 2.58 -13.04 14.92
C ILE A 71 1.75 -12.28 15.95
N LYS A 72 2.38 -11.52 16.83
CA LYS A 72 1.69 -10.74 17.87
C LYS A 72 1.03 -9.46 17.33
N GLN A 73 1.64 -8.84 16.33
CA GLN A 73 1.16 -7.59 15.71
C GLN A 73 -0.14 -7.83 14.93
N THR A 74 -0.94 -6.78 14.80
CA THR A 74 -2.13 -6.84 13.95
C THR A 74 -1.73 -7.01 12.48
N LEU A 75 -2.21 -8.09 11.86
CA LEU A 75 -2.01 -8.37 10.44
C LEU A 75 -3.36 -8.27 9.73
N CYS A 76 -3.44 -7.38 8.74
CA CYS A 76 -4.63 -7.18 7.90
C CYS A 76 -4.20 -6.75 6.50
N PHE A 77 -5.12 -6.72 5.56
CA PHE A 77 -4.85 -6.28 4.19
C PHE A 77 -4.20 -4.88 4.14
N TYR A 78 -4.59 -3.99 5.03
CA TYR A 78 -4.02 -2.64 5.13
C TYR A 78 -2.59 -2.60 5.67
N SER A 79 -2.11 -3.68 6.28
CA SER A 79 -0.73 -3.77 6.81
C SER A 79 0.32 -3.61 5.71
N ALA A 80 0.06 -4.15 4.51
CA ALA A 80 0.96 -3.99 3.36
C ALA A 80 1.20 -2.51 3.01
N ARG A 81 0.15 -1.68 3.08
CA ARG A 81 0.23 -0.25 2.81
C ARG A 81 1.06 0.49 3.87
N LYS A 82 0.88 0.14 5.14
CA LYS A 82 1.68 0.72 6.24
C LYS A 82 3.14 0.31 6.13
N THR A 83 3.40 -0.97 5.85
CA THR A 83 4.75 -1.51 5.68
C THR A 83 5.48 -0.82 4.52
N PHE A 84 4.81 -0.62 3.39
CA PHE A 84 5.37 0.14 2.27
C PHE A 84 5.79 1.54 2.69
N ALA A 85 4.90 2.29 3.38
CA ALA A 85 5.19 3.64 3.82
C ALA A 85 6.39 3.68 4.78
N GLN A 86 6.45 2.75 5.72
CA GLN A 86 7.53 2.66 6.70
C GLN A 86 8.87 2.35 6.03
N PHE A 87 8.95 1.30 5.22
CA PHE A 87 10.19 0.92 4.55
C PHE A 87 10.68 1.99 3.57
N ALA A 88 9.78 2.61 2.81
CA ALA A 88 10.15 3.70 1.92
C ALA A 88 10.74 4.88 2.71
N SER A 89 10.18 5.21 3.87
CA SER A 89 10.72 6.26 4.75
C SER A 89 12.09 5.87 5.35
N GLU A 90 12.27 4.63 5.75
CA GLU A 90 13.55 4.11 6.27
C GLU A 90 14.65 4.13 5.20
N LEU A 91 14.30 3.93 3.94
CA LEU A 91 15.18 4.07 2.79
C LEU A 91 15.45 5.54 2.40
N GLY A 92 14.90 6.50 3.13
CA GLY A 92 15.10 7.93 2.86
C GLY A 92 14.28 8.49 1.72
N ILE A 93 13.27 7.77 1.23
CA ILE A 93 12.37 8.29 0.20
C ILE A 93 11.58 9.48 0.76
N PRO A 94 11.51 10.62 0.06
CA PRO A 94 10.77 11.79 0.52
C PRO A 94 9.28 11.51 0.75
N ASP A 95 8.73 12.04 1.82
CA ASP A 95 7.31 11.85 2.21
C ASP A 95 6.33 12.19 1.07
N GLY A 96 6.64 13.22 0.26
CA GLY A 96 5.80 13.59 -0.89
C GLY A 96 5.74 12.52 -1.98
N VAL A 97 6.82 11.77 -2.20
CA VAL A 97 6.85 10.65 -3.15
C VAL A 97 6.05 9.47 -2.60
N ILE A 98 6.22 9.17 -1.32
CA ILE A 98 5.47 8.10 -0.65
C ILE A 98 3.97 8.42 -0.67
N ASP A 99 3.58 9.66 -0.37
CA ASP A 99 2.19 10.12 -0.43
C ASP A 99 1.60 10.01 -1.84
N TYR A 100 2.38 10.35 -2.86
CA TYR A 100 1.98 10.17 -4.26
C TYR A 100 1.70 8.70 -4.57
N CYS A 101 2.64 7.80 -4.26
CA CYS A 101 2.49 6.35 -4.49
C CYS A 101 1.29 5.76 -3.74
N LEU A 102 1.00 6.29 -2.54
CA LEU A 102 -0.17 5.91 -1.76
C LEU A 102 -1.47 6.57 -2.25
N GLY A 103 -1.38 7.50 -3.20
CA GLY A 103 -2.52 8.25 -3.72
C GLY A 103 -3.17 9.16 -2.68
N HIS A 104 -2.41 9.70 -1.75
CA HIS A 104 -2.93 10.71 -0.83
C HIS A 104 -3.15 12.03 -1.57
N SER A 105 -4.24 12.72 -1.25
CA SER A 105 -4.47 14.09 -1.74
C SER A 105 -3.57 15.07 -1.00
N ASP A 106 -3.33 16.25 -1.60
CA ASP A 106 -2.53 17.30 -0.97
C ASP A 106 -3.03 17.71 0.43
N LYS A 107 -4.33 17.59 0.67
CA LYS A 107 -4.95 17.84 1.97
C LYS A 107 -4.54 16.80 3.05
N ASN A 108 -4.08 15.63 2.66
CA ASN A 108 -3.75 14.51 3.55
C ASN A 108 -2.24 14.24 3.64
N ARG A 109 -1.38 15.14 3.13
CA ARG A 109 0.09 14.99 3.19
C ARG A 109 0.65 14.81 4.60
N GLY A 110 -0.07 15.25 5.62
CA GLY A 110 0.34 15.07 7.01
C GLY A 110 0.15 13.65 7.56
N ILE A 111 -0.66 12.81 6.92
CA ILE A 111 -1.02 11.48 7.44
C ILE A 111 0.17 10.52 7.41
N ILE A 112 1.06 10.64 6.43
CA ILE A 112 2.23 9.77 6.33
C ILE A 112 3.15 9.89 7.55
N ARG A 113 3.19 11.06 8.19
CA ARG A 113 3.97 11.29 9.41
C ARG A 113 3.56 10.36 10.56
N TYR A 114 2.31 9.90 10.58
CA TYR A 114 1.84 8.93 11.58
C TYR A 114 2.37 7.52 11.30
N TYR A 115 2.59 7.17 10.03
CA TYR A 115 3.14 5.85 9.66
C TYR A 115 4.65 5.77 9.89
N THR A 116 5.35 6.89 9.79
CA THR A 116 6.81 6.96 9.83
C THR A 116 7.39 7.41 11.18
N LYS A 117 6.56 7.91 12.10
CA LYS A 117 7.01 8.40 13.43
C LYS A 117 7.69 7.34 14.29
N ALA A 118 7.21 6.11 14.26
CA ALA A 118 7.76 5.02 15.07
C ALA A 118 9.19 4.67 14.63
N SER A 119 9.46 4.67 13.32
CA SER A 119 10.77 4.37 12.75
C SER A 119 11.83 5.43 13.10
N ARG A 120 11.47 6.71 13.04
CA ARG A 120 12.39 7.82 13.37
C ARG A 120 12.77 7.87 14.84
N ASN A 121 11.94 7.35 15.75
CA ASN A 121 12.24 7.29 17.16
C ASN A 121 13.14 6.10 17.53
N SER A 122 13.08 4.99 16.80
CA SER A 122 13.98 3.84 17.02
C SER A 122 15.43 4.14 16.63
N HIS A 123 15.66 4.95 15.60
CA HIS A 123 17.02 5.38 15.20
C HIS A 123 17.66 6.34 16.23
N LYS A 124 16.87 7.20 16.90
CA LYS A 124 17.40 8.12 17.93
C LYS A 124 17.76 7.42 19.26
N GLN A 125 17.26 6.23 19.52
CA GLN A 125 17.65 5.44 20.69
C GLN A 125 18.92 4.60 20.46
N GLY A 126 19.28 4.29 19.22
CA GLY A 126 20.52 3.58 18.88
C GLY A 126 21.79 4.42 19.04
N ASP A 127 21.71 5.74 18.87
CA ASP A 127 22.87 6.65 18.92
C ASP A 127 23.26 7.11 20.35
N ARG A 128 22.62 6.59 21.38
CA ARG A 128 22.93 6.94 22.80
C ARG A 128 23.68 5.86 23.57
N LEU A 129 24.20 4.85 22.90
CA LEU A 129 24.96 3.76 23.54
C LEU A 129 26.38 3.62 22.99
N TYR A 130 27.09 4.75 22.76
CA TYR A 130 28.56 4.78 22.66
C TYR A 130 29.11 6.03 23.30
#